data_207e50502e5a45ba416f71a471c54f88
#
_entry.id   207e50502e5a45ba416f71a471c54f88
#
_cell.length_a   1.000
_cell.length_b   1.000
_cell.length_c   1.000
_cell.angle_alpha   90.00
_cell.angle_beta   90.00
_cell.angle_gamma   90.00
#
_symmetry.space_group_name_H-M   'P 1'
#
loop_
_entity.id
_entity.type
_entity.pdbx_description
1 polymer ?
#
loop_
_entity_poly.entity_id
_entity_poly.type
_entity_poly.pdbx_seq_one_letter_code
_entity_poly.pdbx_strand_id
1 'polypeptide(L)'
;MSKFNFKTLNAEQDDAWAAMLQHDITFLTGPAGSSKTFMATAFAIDQILRKRPNEDGFEWIVMTRPTVDAGERLGFLPGNFEAKVSPYLQPIVDTIDKLVEKNSKEMSIIKASMRIRPLAYMRGLTFDNSVAILDEAQNVTREQMKLWLSRIGKGTKMIVCGDDSQTDLRESCLIQTAQLLRGMKGFAHVRMSENAIVRHEIIKPMMDRLSKL
;
A
#
# COMPACT_ATOMS: atom_id res chain seq x y z
N MET A 1 -25.99 -5.00 4.80
CA MET A 1 -25.16 -4.55 3.68
C MET A 1 -24.19 -3.52 4.19
N SER A 2 -22.90 -3.67 3.92
CA SER A 2 -21.87 -2.68 4.29
C SER A 2 -22.17 -1.34 3.62
N LYS A 3 -22.06 -0.23 4.36
CA LYS A 3 -22.21 1.14 3.82
C LYS A 3 -20.97 1.59 3.04
N PHE A 4 -19.88 0.78 3.04
CA PHE A 4 -18.69 1.09 2.28
C PHE A 4 -18.98 0.94 0.78
N ASN A 5 -18.93 2.05 0.07
CA ASN A 5 -19.18 2.11 -1.37
C ASN A 5 -18.05 2.89 -2.04
N PHE A 6 -16.95 2.18 -2.29
CA PHE A 6 -15.83 2.74 -3.03
C PHE A 6 -16.14 2.67 -4.54
N LYS A 7 -15.87 3.76 -5.26
CA LYS A 7 -15.94 3.83 -6.72
C LYS A 7 -14.62 4.36 -7.26
N THR A 8 -14.12 3.71 -8.26
CA THR A 8 -13.02 4.20 -9.09
C THR A 8 -13.43 5.46 -9.85
N LEU A 9 -12.49 6.32 -10.16
CA LEU A 9 -12.74 7.62 -10.79
C LEU A 9 -12.29 7.66 -12.26
N ASN A 10 -11.51 6.68 -12.70
CA ASN A 10 -10.99 6.61 -14.07
C ASN A 10 -10.63 5.16 -14.45
N ALA A 11 -10.38 4.93 -15.73
CA ALA A 11 -10.06 3.60 -16.28
C ALA A 11 -8.79 2.98 -15.68
N GLU A 12 -7.75 3.78 -15.36
CA GLU A 12 -6.52 3.25 -14.76
C GLU A 12 -6.78 2.72 -13.34
N GLN A 13 -7.68 3.34 -12.60
CA GLN A 13 -8.12 2.83 -11.30
C GLN A 13 -8.99 1.58 -11.45
N ASP A 14 -9.81 1.48 -12.51
CA ASP A 14 -10.55 0.26 -12.84
C ASP A 14 -9.58 -0.91 -13.12
N ASP A 15 -8.56 -0.68 -13.92
CA ASP A 15 -7.51 -1.66 -14.25
C ASP A 15 -6.75 -2.10 -13.00
N ALA A 16 -6.37 -1.16 -12.13
CA ALA A 16 -5.72 -1.45 -10.85
C ALA A 16 -6.61 -2.30 -9.94
N TRP A 17 -7.89 -1.97 -9.85
CA TRP A 17 -8.86 -2.73 -9.06
C TRP A 17 -9.05 -4.15 -9.60
N ALA A 18 -9.21 -4.29 -10.91
CA ALA A 18 -9.32 -5.59 -11.58
C ALA A 18 -8.07 -6.44 -11.38
N ALA A 19 -6.88 -5.84 -11.49
CA ALA A 19 -5.62 -6.54 -11.26
C ALA A 19 -5.52 -7.08 -9.82
N MET A 20 -5.87 -6.27 -8.82
CA MET A 20 -5.89 -6.69 -7.41
C MET A 20 -6.91 -7.81 -7.14
N LEU A 21 -8.03 -7.82 -7.84
CA LEU A 21 -9.01 -8.91 -7.74
C LEU A 21 -8.49 -10.23 -8.32
N GLN A 22 -7.81 -10.17 -9.46
CA GLN A 22 -7.48 -11.35 -10.28
C GLN A 22 -6.13 -12.00 -9.91
N HIS A 23 -5.20 -11.26 -9.28
CA HIS A 23 -3.84 -11.73 -9.05
C HIS A 23 -3.51 -11.80 -7.55
N ASP A 24 -2.56 -12.66 -7.22
CA ASP A 24 -2.08 -12.84 -5.84
C ASP A 24 -1.10 -11.72 -5.44
N ILE A 25 -0.32 -11.24 -6.40
CA ILE A 25 0.65 -10.16 -6.22
C ILE A 25 0.39 -9.08 -7.26
N THR A 26 0.13 -7.85 -6.82
CA THR A 26 -0.10 -6.71 -7.71
C THR A 26 0.86 -5.57 -7.37
N PHE A 27 1.63 -5.12 -8.35
CA PHE A 27 2.43 -3.91 -8.23
C PHE A 27 1.66 -2.74 -8.85
N LEU A 28 1.49 -1.67 -8.06
CA LEU A 28 0.91 -0.40 -8.48
C LEU A 28 2.02 0.65 -8.48
N THR A 29 2.47 1.06 -9.66
CA THR A 29 3.52 2.07 -9.78
C THR A 29 3.02 3.32 -10.48
N GLY A 30 3.72 4.43 -10.32
CA GLY A 30 3.37 5.70 -10.99
C GLY A 30 3.65 6.91 -10.10
N PRO A 31 3.39 8.13 -10.59
CA PRO A 31 3.76 9.36 -9.92
C PRO A 31 3.01 9.57 -8.61
N ALA A 32 3.57 10.43 -7.75
CA ALA A 32 2.92 10.84 -6.51
C ALA A 32 1.53 11.43 -6.79
N GLY A 33 0.53 11.03 -6.00
CA GLY A 33 -0.85 11.49 -6.16
C GLY A 33 -1.71 10.69 -7.13
N SER A 34 -1.18 9.68 -7.82
CA SER A 34 -1.96 8.77 -8.66
C SER A 34 -2.83 7.78 -7.87
N SER A 35 -3.03 8.01 -6.57
CA SER A 35 -3.94 7.28 -5.69
C SER A 35 -3.58 5.80 -5.42
N LYS A 36 -2.34 5.35 -5.64
CA LYS A 36 -1.90 3.96 -5.43
C LYS A 36 -2.25 3.43 -4.05
N THR A 37 -1.73 4.08 -3.01
CA THR A 37 -1.96 3.70 -1.60
C THR A 37 -3.43 3.78 -1.22
N PHE A 38 -4.13 4.80 -1.72
CA PHE A 38 -5.57 4.97 -1.50
C PHE A 38 -6.36 3.81 -2.10
N MET A 39 -6.07 3.42 -3.34
CA MET A 39 -6.68 2.28 -4.04
C MET A 39 -6.41 0.95 -3.33
N ALA A 40 -5.15 0.69 -2.96
CA ALA A 40 -4.78 -0.51 -2.24
C ALA A 40 -5.49 -0.61 -0.88
N THR A 41 -5.57 0.52 -0.14
CA THR A 41 -6.27 0.59 1.15
C THR A 41 -7.77 0.40 0.98
N ALA A 42 -8.39 1.06 0.00
CA ALA A 42 -9.81 0.90 -0.31
C ALA A 42 -10.16 -0.54 -0.68
N PHE A 43 -9.30 -1.18 -1.49
CA PHE A 43 -9.43 -2.59 -1.84
C PHE A 43 -9.39 -3.49 -0.61
N ALA A 44 -8.40 -3.31 0.27
CA ALA A 44 -8.28 -4.12 1.48
C ALA A 44 -9.50 -3.97 2.40
N ILE A 45 -9.99 -2.73 2.59
CA ILE A 45 -11.20 -2.44 3.36
C ILE A 45 -12.41 -3.14 2.74
N ASP A 46 -12.60 -3.02 1.43
CA ASP A 46 -13.71 -3.67 0.72
C ASP A 46 -13.70 -5.20 0.92
N GLN A 47 -12.52 -5.81 0.81
CA GLN A 47 -12.38 -7.26 0.97
C GLN A 47 -12.70 -7.72 2.41
N ILE A 48 -12.29 -6.98 3.43
CA ILE A 48 -12.63 -7.29 4.82
C ILE A 48 -14.13 -7.11 5.08
N LEU A 49 -14.71 -6.03 4.60
CA LEU A 49 -16.12 -5.72 4.86
C LEU A 49 -17.11 -6.60 4.06
N ARG A 50 -16.68 -7.21 2.96
CA ARG A 50 -17.48 -8.17 2.19
C ARG A 50 -17.53 -9.56 2.80
N LYS A 51 -16.59 -9.90 3.68
CA LYS A 51 -16.55 -11.20 4.34
C LYS A 51 -17.84 -11.44 5.12
N ARG A 52 -18.52 -12.56 4.82
CA ARG A 52 -19.68 -13.01 5.59
C ARG A 52 -19.25 -13.91 6.74
N PRO A 53 -20.02 -13.97 7.85
CA PRO A 53 -19.78 -14.94 8.90
C PRO A 53 -19.74 -16.38 8.31
N ASN A 54 -18.73 -17.14 8.73
CA ASN A 54 -18.51 -18.55 8.30
C ASN A 54 -18.15 -18.76 6.82
N GLU A 55 -17.78 -17.72 6.08
CA GLU A 55 -17.20 -17.83 4.74
C GLU A 55 -15.68 -17.70 4.79
N ASP A 56 -15.00 -18.42 3.89
CA ASP A 56 -13.58 -18.19 3.64
C ASP A 56 -13.39 -16.77 3.10
N GLY A 57 -12.37 -16.07 3.55
CA GLY A 57 -12.09 -14.71 3.11
C GLY A 57 -10.96 -14.09 3.91
N PHE A 58 -10.64 -12.84 3.57
CA PHE A 58 -9.55 -12.13 4.24
C PHE A 58 -9.93 -11.80 5.69
N GLU A 59 -8.97 -11.98 6.57
CA GLU A 59 -9.10 -11.70 8.02
C GLU A 59 -8.30 -10.48 8.43
N TRP A 60 -7.20 -10.22 7.73
CA TRP A 60 -6.23 -9.22 8.11
C TRP A 60 -5.92 -8.25 6.99
N ILE A 61 -5.74 -7.00 7.35
CA ILE A 61 -5.06 -5.99 6.56
C ILE A 61 -3.68 -5.80 7.16
N VAL A 62 -2.65 -6.28 6.47
CA VAL A 62 -1.26 -6.07 6.88
C VAL A 62 -0.70 -4.90 6.11
N MET A 63 -0.26 -3.85 6.81
CA MET A 63 0.32 -2.68 6.15
C MET A 63 1.71 -2.39 6.68
N THR A 64 2.60 -2.08 5.75
CA THR A 64 3.96 -1.69 6.06
C THR A 64 4.44 -0.59 5.13
N ARG A 65 5.40 0.17 5.64
CA ARG A 65 6.13 1.20 4.92
C ARG A 65 7.60 1.11 5.31
N PRO A 66 8.55 1.26 4.37
CA PRO A 66 9.95 1.35 4.76
C PRO A 66 10.15 2.59 5.62
N THR A 67 10.86 2.44 6.70
CA THR A 67 11.39 3.57 7.44
C THR A 67 12.61 4.07 6.68
N VAL A 68 12.45 5.12 5.91
CA VAL A 68 13.61 5.78 5.31
C VAL A 68 14.24 6.61 6.41
N ASP A 69 15.50 6.34 6.67
CA ASP A 69 16.31 7.21 7.52
C ASP A 69 16.48 8.55 6.76
N ALA A 70 15.58 9.48 6.96
CA ALA A 70 15.75 10.88 6.53
C ALA A 70 16.87 11.55 7.38
N GLY A 71 18.02 10.89 7.50
CA GLY A 71 19.13 11.34 8.32
C GLY A 71 18.96 11.12 9.83
N GLU A 72 17.78 10.76 10.29
CA GLU A 72 17.47 10.48 11.68
C GLU A 72 17.31 8.97 11.91
N ARG A 73 18.26 8.38 12.61
CA ARG A 73 18.15 6.98 13.04
C ARG A 73 16.99 6.87 14.04
N LEU A 74 16.06 5.94 13.83
CA LEU A 74 14.94 5.62 14.76
C LEU A 74 15.38 5.52 16.23
N GLY A 75 16.66 5.21 16.48
CA GLY A 75 17.26 5.15 17.80
C GLY A 75 17.31 6.49 18.56
N PHE A 76 17.29 7.63 17.85
CA PHE A 76 17.41 8.96 18.46
C PHE A 76 16.07 9.62 18.78
N LEU A 77 14.94 9.07 18.32
CA LEU A 77 13.63 9.61 18.66
C LEU A 77 13.27 9.26 20.11
N PRO A 78 12.76 10.22 20.91
CA PRO A 78 12.31 9.97 22.27
C PRO A 78 11.04 9.11 22.27
N GLY A 79 10.87 8.29 23.32
CA GLY A 79 9.66 7.48 23.51
C GLY A 79 9.86 5.97 23.32
N ASN A 80 8.78 5.23 23.54
CA ASN A 80 8.74 3.80 23.29
C ASN A 80 8.69 3.53 21.78
N PHE A 81 8.86 2.27 21.38
CA PHE A 81 8.88 1.86 19.98
C PHE A 81 7.64 2.32 19.19
N GLU A 82 6.46 2.19 19.79
CA GLU A 82 5.19 2.59 19.15
C GLU A 82 5.15 4.09 18.87
N ALA A 83 5.61 4.92 19.82
CA ALA A 83 5.71 6.37 19.63
C ALA A 83 6.67 6.76 18.51
N LYS A 84 7.78 6.02 18.34
CA LYS A 84 8.77 6.27 17.29
C LYS A 84 8.27 5.91 15.89
N VAL A 85 7.43 4.89 15.78
CA VAL A 85 6.92 4.38 14.49
C VAL A 85 5.62 5.08 14.08
N SER A 86 4.84 5.59 15.04
CA SER A 86 3.55 6.24 14.80
C SER A 86 3.57 7.32 13.70
N PRO A 87 4.55 8.24 13.63
CA PRO A 87 4.57 9.26 12.57
C PRO A 87 4.65 8.67 11.15
N TYR A 88 5.37 7.56 10.97
CA TYR A 88 5.50 6.89 9.67
C TYR A 88 4.22 6.17 9.25
N LEU A 89 3.39 5.79 10.21
CA LEU A 89 2.14 5.08 9.98
C LEU A 89 0.93 6.02 9.88
N GLN A 90 1.07 7.28 10.30
CA GLN A 90 -0.01 8.26 10.28
C GLN A 90 -0.67 8.43 8.90
N PRO A 91 0.08 8.50 7.77
CA PRO A 91 -0.53 8.61 6.45
C PRO A 91 -1.47 7.45 6.08
N ILE A 92 -1.20 6.26 6.63
CA ILE A 92 -2.07 5.09 6.46
C ILE A 92 -3.37 5.29 7.24
N VAL A 93 -3.28 5.72 8.49
CA VAL A 93 -4.44 6.01 9.34
C VAL A 93 -5.29 7.11 8.71
N ASP A 94 -4.68 8.18 8.22
CA ASP A 94 -5.36 9.28 7.54
C ASP A 94 -6.12 8.82 6.29
N THR A 95 -5.56 7.85 5.56
CA THR A 95 -6.22 7.26 4.39
C THR A 95 -7.47 6.48 4.80
N ILE A 96 -7.40 5.71 5.88
CA ILE A 96 -8.55 4.96 6.40
C ILE A 96 -9.64 5.89 6.90
N ASP A 97 -9.27 6.96 7.61
CA ASP A 97 -10.19 7.97 8.10
C ASP A 97 -10.95 8.71 6.99
N LYS A 98 -10.36 8.77 5.77
CA LYS A 98 -11.04 9.31 4.59
C LYS A 98 -11.99 8.31 3.93
N LEU A 99 -11.74 7.02 4.10
CA LEU A 99 -12.50 5.95 3.44
C LEU A 99 -13.66 5.46 4.27
N VAL A 100 -13.57 5.52 5.59
CA VAL A 100 -14.52 4.93 6.53
C VAL A 100 -14.95 5.96 7.56
N GLU A 101 -16.25 6.09 7.79
CA GLU A 101 -16.80 7.01 8.76
C GLU A 101 -16.30 6.69 10.18
N LYS A 102 -15.79 7.71 10.87
CA LYS A 102 -15.35 7.61 12.27
C LYS A 102 -16.52 7.16 13.14
N ASN A 103 -16.24 6.28 14.10
CA ASN A 103 -17.23 5.71 15.05
C ASN A 103 -18.30 4.79 14.39
N SER A 104 -18.13 4.40 13.13
CA SER A 104 -18.99 3.42 12.49
C SER A 104 -18.65 1.98 12.93
N LYS A 105 -19.58 1.06 12.66
CA LYS A 105 -19.36 -0.37 12.86
C LYS A 105 -18.23 -0.87 11.95
N GLU A 106 -18.20 -0.37 10.71
CA GLU A 106 -17.19 -0.66 9.72
C GLU A 106 -15.79 -0.26 10.20
N MET A 107 -15.63 0.93 10.79
CA MET A 107 -14.37 1.39 11.38
C MET A 107 -13.90 0.45 12.51
N SER A 108 -14.83 -0.02 13.35
CA SER A 108 -14.50 -0.97 14.41
C SER A 108 -13.99 -2.31 13.86
N ILE A 109 -14.62 -2.83 12.80
CA ILE A 109 -14.20 -4.05 12.11
C ILE A 109 -12.80 -3.86 11.51
N ILE A 110 -12.59 -2.76 10.80
CA ILE A 110 -11.30 -2.48 10.15
C ILE A 110 -10.19 -2.37 11.19
N LYS A 111 -10.38 -1.62 12.28
CA LYS A 111 -9.40 -1.50 13.36
C LYS A 111 -9.04 -2.86 13.97
N ALA A 112 -10.01 -3.74 14.16
CA ALA A 112 -9.78 -5.09 14.68
C ALA A 112 -8.97 -5.97 13.71
N SER A 113 -9.16 -5.78 12.40
CA SER A 113 -8.48 -6.54 11.33
C SER A 113 -7.11 -5.97 10.95
N MET A 114 -6.74 -4.78 11.44
CA MET A 114 -5.49 -4.13 11.02
C MET A 114 -4.26 -4.63 11.77
N ARG A 115 -3.18 -4.78 11.02
CA ARG A 115 -1.83 -5.12 11.49
C ARG A 115 -0.83 -4.21 10.80
N ILE A 116 -0.53 -3.06 11.43
CA ILE A 116 0.45 -2.11 10.91
C ILE A 116 1.77 -2.33 11.63
N ARG A 117 2.84 -2.61 10.89
CA ARG A 117 4.17 -2.90 11.45
C ARG A 117 5.27 -2.41 10.51
N PRO A 118 6.42 -1.95 11.03
CA PRO A 118 7.59 -1.68 10.21
C PRO A 118 8.08 -2.91 9.47
N LEU A 119 8.60 -2.73 8.27
CA LEU A 119 9.08 -3.81 7.41
C LEU A 119 10.14 -4.70 8.10
N ALA A 120 11.03 -4.11 8.89
CA ALA A 120 12.05 -4.84 9.64
C ALA A 120 11.50 -5.90 10.60
N TYR A 121 10.27 -5.74 11.07
CA TYR A 121 9.59 -6.66 12.02
C TYR A 121 8.74 -7.73 11.34
N MET A 122 8.78 -7.81 10.00
CA MET A 122 8.06 -8.82 9.24
C MET A 122 8.84 -10.15 9.11
N ARG A 123 10.10 -10.18 9.58
CA ARG A 123 10.94 -11.39 9.53
C ARG A 123 10.31 -12.52 10.35
N GLY A 124 10.20 -13.71 9.76
CA GLY A 124 9.62 -14.90 10.43
C GLY A 124 8.09 -14.95 10.44
N LEU A 125 7.41 -13.91 9.93
CA LEU A 125 5.94 -13.95 9.79
C LEU A 125 5.56 -14.63 8.46
N THR A 126 4.36 -15.19 8.44
CA THR A 126 3.64 -15.58 7.23
C THR A 126 2.28 -14.90 7.27
N PHE A 127 1.86 -14.35 6.15
CA PHE A 127 0.55 -13.69 6.06
C PHE A 127 -0.43 -14.68 5.45
N ASP A 128 -1.33 -15.22 6.26
CA ASP A 128 -2.43 -16.06 5.79
C ASP A 128 -3.73 -15.25 5.82
N ASN A 129 -4.63 -15.52 4.88
CA ASN A 129 -5.94 -14.90 4.74
C ASN A 129 -5.89 -13.36 4.86
N SER A 130 -4.92 -12.76 4.20
CA SER A 130 -4.58 -11.34 4.38
C SER A 130 -4.59 -10.56 3.07
N VAL A 131 -4.93 -9.27 3.15
CA VAL A 131 -4.52 -8.29 2.14
C VAL A 131 -3.32 -7.55 2.71
N ALA A 132 -2.13 -7.81 2.13
CA ALA A 132 -0.86 -7.27 2.61
C ALA A 132 -0.37 -6.15 1.68
N ILE A 133 -0.15 -4.95 2.22
CA ILE A 133 0.20 -3.74 1.48
C ILE A 133 1.59 -3.25 1.89
N LEU A 134 2.48 -3.11 0.93
CA LEU A 134 3.77 -2.42 1.05
C LEU A 134 3.65 -1.07 0.35
N ASP A 135 3.67 0.01 1.12
CA ASP A 135 3.63 1.38 0.60
C ASP A 135 5.03 1.99 0.50
N GLU A 136 5.22 2.99 -0.37
CA GLU A 136 6.50 3.64 -0.65
C GLU A 136 7.63 2.65 -1.03
N ALA A 137 7.27 1.64 -1.82
CA ALA A 137 8.16 0.52 -2.14
C ALA A 137 9.40 0.91 -2.98
N GLN A 138 9.46 2.12 -3.56
CA GLN A 138 10.68 2.63 -4.17
C GLN A 138 11.83 2.79 -3.16
N ASN A 139 11.50 2.90 -1.87
CA ASN A 139 12.45 3.09 -0.79
C ASN A 139 12.81 1.79 -0.04
N VAL A 140 12.54 0.63 -0.63
CA VAL A 140 12.98 -0.67 -0.09
C VAL A 140 14.23 -1.18 -0.79
N THR A 141 15.12 -1.82 -0.04
CA THR A 141 16.26 -2.54 -0.61
C THR A 141 15.83 -3.85 -1.26
N ARG A 142 16.70 -4.46 -2.05
CA ARG A 142 16.46 -5.79 -2.66
C ARG A 142 16.18 -6.87 -1.61
N GLU A 143 16.91 -6.84 -0.50
CA GLU A 143 16.76 -7.76 0.62
C GLU A 143 15.39 -7.57 1.29
N GLN A 144 14.96 -6.32 1.48
CA GLN A 144 13.66 -5.98 2.04
C GLN A 144 12.50 -6.39 1.12
N MET A 145 12.65 -6.20 -0.20
CA MET A 145 11.65 -6.65 -1.17
C MET A 145 11.52 -8.18 -1.17
N LYS A 146 12.64 -8.91 -1.17
CA LYS A 146 12.65 -10.38 -1.02
C LYS A 146 12.02 -10.81 0.30
N LEU A 147 12.37 -10.14 1.40
CA LEU A 147 11.80 -10.39 2.71
C LEU A 147 10.27 -10.26 2.65
N TRP A 148 9.75 -9.17 2.10
CA TRP A 148 8.33 -8.90 2.01
C TRP A 148 7.61 -9.94 1.15
N LEU A 149 8.02 -10.14 -0.09
CA LEU A 149 7.36 -11.04 -1.03
C LEU A 149 7.38 -12.50 -0.54
N SER A 150 8.41 -12.92 0.21
CA SER A 150 8.46 -14.27 0.79
C SER A 150 7.53 -14.47 1.99
N ARG A 151 6.77 -13.47 2.42
CA ARG A 151 5.78 -13.61 3.51
C ARG A 151 4.40 -14.04 3.05
N ILE A 152 4.17 -14.15 1.75
CA ILE A 152 2.89 -14.58 1.20
C ILE A 152 2.51 -15.96 1.74
N GLY A 153 1.35 -16.06 2.33
CA GLY A 153 0.76 -17.29 2.85
C GLY A 153 -0.51 -17.68 2.10
N LYS A 154 -1.20 -18.68 2.59
CA LYS A 154 -2.44 -19.18 1.98
C LYS A 154 -3.53 -18.12 2.02
N GLY A 155 -4.27 -17.96 0.91
CA GLY A 155 -5.41 -17.03 0.83
C GLY A 155 -5.01 -15.55 0.96
N THR A 156 -3.76 -15.19 0.62
CA THR A 156 -3.25 -13.83 0.74
C THR A 156 -3.09 -13.15 -0.60
N LYS A 157 -3.41 -11.86 -0.64
CA LYS A 157 -3.07 -10.95 -1.73
C LYS A 157 -2.03 -9.94 -1.26
N MET A 158 -0.99 -9.74 -2.06
CA MET A 158 0.04 -8.74 -1.80
C MET A 158 -0.06 -7.59 -2.79
N ILE A 159 -0.06 -6.37 -2.29
CA ILE A 159 -0.10 -5.14 -3.09
C ILE A 159 1.15 -4.33 -2.76
N VAL A 160 1.91 -3.97 -3.79
CA VAL A 160 3.13 -3.17 -3.67
C VAL A 160 2.91 -1.84 -4.36
N CYS A 161 2.89 -0.76 -3.58
CA CYS A 161 2.68 0.61 -4.06
C CYS A 161 4.00 1.38 -4.05
N GLY A 162 4.33 2.05 -5.15
CA GLY A 162 5.53 2.86 -5.19
C GLY A 162 5.59 3.84 -6.37
N ASP A 163 6.43 4.85 -6.24
CA ASP A 163 6.72 5.84 -7.26
C ASP A 163 8.08 5.54 -7.90
N ASP A 164 8.09 5.24 -9.19
CA ASP A 164 9.30 4.91 -9.92
C ASP A 164 10.16 6.14 -10.28
N SER A 165 9.61 7.34 -10.10
CA SER A 165 10.30 8.62 -10.32
C SER A 165 10.92 9.23 -9.06
N GLN A 166 10.52 8.77 -7.88
CA GLN A 166 10.96 9.30 -6.59
C GLN A 166 11.58 8.19 -5.74
N THR A 167 12.86 8.27 -5.47
CA THR A 167 13.53 7.32 -4.58
C THR A 167 14.58 8.03 -3.75
N ASP A 168 14.63 7.71 -2.47
CA ASP A 168 15.68 8.14 -1.54
C ASP A 168 16.89 7.19 -1.58
N LEU A 169 16.79 6.10 -2.31
CA LEU A 169 17.87 5.14 -2.54
C LEU A 169 18.63 5.46 -3.82
N ARG A 170 19.93 5.14 -3.85
CA ARG A 170 20.76 5.25 -5.06
C ARG A 170 20.19 4.44 -6.23
N GLU A 171 19.62 3.26 -5.93
CA GLU A 171 18.94 2.40 -6.91
C GLU A 171 17.68 1.79 -6.27
N SER A 172 16.52 2.11 -6.83
CA SER A 172 15.27 1.44 -6.47
C SER A 172 15.21 0.06 -7.13
N CYS A 173 14.82 -0.96 -6.37
CA CYS A 173 14.60 -2.30 -6.91
C CYS A 173 13.16 -2.51 -7.40
N LEU A 174 12.26 -1.53 -7.24
CA LEU A 174 10.82 -1.66 -7.50
C LEU A 174 10.53 -2.12 -8.93
N ILE A 175 10.98 -1.36 -9.93
CA ILE A 175 10.72 -1.66 -11.34
C ILE A 175 11.49 -2.91 -11.79
N GLN A 176 12.73 -3.09 -11.34
CA GLN A 176 13.50 -4.31 -11.64
C GLN A 176 12.77 -5.55 -11.14
N THR A 177 12.19 -5.50 -9.93
CA THR A 177 11.40 -6.62 -9.39
C THR A 177 10.15 -6.85 -10.22
N ALA A 178 9.42 -5.79 -10.61
CA ALA A 178 8.23 -5.92 -11.45
C ALA A 178 8.56 -6.57 -12.81
N GLN A 179 9.69 -6.20 -13.41
CA GLN A 179 10.17 -6.79 -14.68
C GLN A 179 10.53 -8.27 -14.54
N LEU A 180 11.23 -8.65 -13.46
CA LEU A 180 11.61 -10.04 -13.20
C LEU A 180 10.40 -10.96 -12.95
N LEU A 181 9.34 -10.44 -12.35
CA LEU A 181 8.12 -11.20 -12.06
C LEU A 181 7.12 -11.20 -13.23
N ARG A 182 7.39 -10.45 -14.28
CA ARG A 182 6.50 -10.33 -15.45
C ARG A 182 6.28 -11.70 -16.12
N GLY A 183 5.00 -12.02 -16.36
CA GLY A 183 4.60 -13.32 -16.94
C GLY A 183 4.47 -14.45 -15.93
N MET A 184 4.80 -14.23 -14.66
CA MET A 184 4.54 -15.20 -13.61
C MET A 184 3.03 -15.31 -13.36
N LYS A 185 2.50 -16.53 -13.25
CA LYS A 185 1.09 -16.75 -12.89
C LYS A 185 0.80 -16.12 -11.51
N GLY A 186 -0.31 -15.40 -11.41
CA GLY A 186 -0.71 -14.73 -10.18
C GLY A 186 -0.04 -13.37 -9.93
N PHE A 187 0.76 -12.86 -10.91
CA PHE A 187 1.40 -11.54 -10.81
C PHE A 187 0.82 -10.55 -11.82
N ALA A 188 0.59 -9.30 -11.37
CA ALA A 188 0.26 -8.18 -12.22
C ALA A 188 1.09 -6.95 -11.88
N HIS A 189 1.39 -6.14 -12.88
CA HIS A 189 1.98 -4.81 -12.73
C HIS A 189 1.12 -3.80 -13.48
N VAL A 190 0.55 -2.85 -12.75
CA VAL A 190 -0.23 -1.73 -13.28
C VAL A 190 0.55 -0.45 -13.06
N ARG A 191 0.85 0.25 -14.15
CA ARG A 191 1.48 1.56 -14.10
C ARG A 191 0.44 2.64 -14.27
N MET A 192 0.23 3.43 -13.22
CA MET A 192 -0.67 4.58 -13.22
C MET A 192 0.05 5.80 -13.78
N SER A 193 -0.60 6.52 -14.66
CA SER A 193 -0.03 7.73 -15.29
C SER A 193 -0.34 8.99 -14.47
N GLU A 194 0.16 10.11 -14.94
CA GLU A 194 -0.20 11.43 -14.40
C GLU A 194 -1.70 11.74 -14.54
N ASN A 195 -2.39 11.12 -15.51
CA ASN A 195 -3.83 11.29 -15.69
C ASN A 195 -4.66 10.65 -14.56
N ALA A 196 -4.07 9.71 -13.81
CA ALA A 196 -4.68 9.14 -12.61
C ALA A 196 -4.58 10.05 -11.38
N ILE A 197 -3.87 11.19 -11.47
CA ILE A 197 -3.69 12.13 -10.35
C ILE A 197 -5.01 12.81 -10.02
N VAL A 198 -5.51 12.52 -8.82
CA VAL A 198 -6.71 13.15 -8.24
C VAL A 198 -6.27 14.14 -7.17
N ARG A 199 -5.78 15.30 -7.61
CA ARG A 199 -5.33 16.38 -6.74
C ARG A 199 -5.85 17.72 -7.22
N HIS A 200 -5.66 18.77 -6.41
CA HIS A 200 -6.01 20.15 -6.78
C HIS A 200 -5.29 20.55 -8.08
N GLU A 201 -6.01 21.17 -9.00
CA GLU A 201 -5.54 21.52 -10.36
C GLU A 201 -4.23 22.33 -10.39
N ILE A 202 -3.98 23.14 -9.34
CA ILE A 202 -2.76 23.98 -9.23
C ILE A 202 -1.49 23.13 -9.04
N ILE A 203 -1.59 21.87 -8.57
CA ILE A 203 -0.41 21.08 -8.22
C ILE A 203 0.42 20.79 -9.46
N LYS A 204 -0.21 20.36 -10.55
CA LYS A 204 0.51 20.03 -11.79
C LYS A 204 1.31 21.22 -12.33
N PRO A 205 0.71 22.40 -12.61
CA PRO A 205 1.48 23.54 -13.12
C PRO A 205 2.51 24.10 -12.11
N MET A 206 2.30 23.89 -10.81
CA MET A 206 3.28 24.23 -9.78
C MET A 206 4.50 23.29 -9.85
N MET A 207 4.29 21.98 -9.91
CA MET A 207 5.38 21.00 -10.00
C MET A 207 6.18 21.13 -11.28
N ASP A 208 5.53 21.41 -12.43
CA ASP A 208 6.19 21.69 -13.70
C ASP A 208 7.13 22.91 -13.65
N ARG A 209 6.83 23.87 -12.81
CA ARG A 209 7.69 25.03 -12.60
C ARG A 209 8.84 24.74 -11.63
N LEU A 210 8.54 24.01 -10.54
CA LEU A 210 9.53 23.65 -9.52
C LEU A 210 10.57 22.65 -10.05
N SER A 211 10.22 21.81 -11.02
CA SER A 211 11.17 20.89 -11.67
C SER A 211 12.30 21.58 -12.45
N LYS A 212 12.22 22.91 -12.59
CA LYS A 212 13.26 23.76 -13.25
C LYS A 212 14.24 24.37 -12.24
N LEU A 213 14.05 24.12 -10.92
CA LEU A 213 15.00 24.49 -9.89
C LEU A 213 16.19 23.54 -9.84
#